data_e2215dd1d8ed4a550fca4bacb22568c7
#
_entry.id   e2215dd1d8ed4a550fca4bacb22568c7
#
_cell.length_a   1.000
_cell.length_b   1.000
_cell.length_c   1.000
_cell.angle_alpha   90.00
_cell.angle_beta   90.00
_cell.angle_gamma   90.00
#
_symmetry.space_group_name_H-M   'P 1'
#
loop_
_entity.id
_entity.type
_entity.pdbx_description
1 polymer ?
#
loop_
_entity_poly.entity_id
_entity_poly.type
_entity_poly.pdbx_seq_one_letter_code
_entity_poly.pdbx_strand_id
1 'polypeptide(L)'
;ADFPHLRTVVKRKSLADLSVLVYTDSRTTKIADLREHPNCSLLFYHPKKKLQVTFYCSAEIIEAGELFEEHQAIALVHPNDYATATAPKSELDAPEYLYADETHFALLHFRPQRMEILQLGKPQHLRAVFDGDKNWEGLWVVP
;
A
#
# COMPACT_ATOMS: atom_id res chain seq x y z
N ALA A 1 5.97 13.13 20.00
CA ALA A 1 6.05 12.11 18.94
C ALA A 1 4.77 12.13 18.12
N ASP A 2 4.90 11.97 16.84
CA ASP A 2 3.75 11.90 15.94
C ASP A 2 3.03 10.57 16.08
N PHE A 3 1.75 10.58 15.74
CA PHE A 3 0.98 9.36 15.67
C PHE A 3 1.38 8.50 14.45
N PRO A 4 1.27 7.17 14.53
CA PRO A 4 1.37 6.33 13.34
C PRO A 4 0.36 6.76 12.28
N HIS A 5 0.80 6.85 11.04
CA HIS A 5 -0.06 7.25 9.93
C HIS A 5 -0.70 6.02 9.28
N LEU A 6 -2.03 6.01 9.19
CA LEU A 6 -2.82 5.02 8.47
C LEU A 6 -3.54 5.67 7.30
N ARG A 7 -3.66 4.95 6.21
CA ARG A 7 -4.38 5.43 5.03
C ARG A 7 -4.85 4.27 4.16
N THR A 8 -5.95 4.49 3.49
CA THR A 8 -6.44 3.54 2.50
C THR A 8 -5.66 3.70 1.20
N VAL A 9 -5.28 2.56 0.61
CA VAL A 9 -4.65 2.50 -0.71
C VAL A 9 -5.38 1.47 -1.56
N VAL A 10 -5.24 1.59 -2.88
CA VAL A 10 -5.81 0.64 -3.83
C VAL A 10 -4.71 -0.30 -4.32
N LYS A 11 -4.88 -1.59 -4.06
CA LYS A 11 -4.01 -2.60 -4.64
C LYS A 11 -4.22 -2.64 -6.16
N ARG A 12 -3.19 -2.36 -6.94
CA ARG A 12 -3.27 -2.37 -8.40
C ARG A 12 -2.87 -3.71 -9.00
N LYS A 13 -1.90 -4.38 -8.39
CA LYS A 13 -1.42 -5.68 -8.87
C LYS A 13 -0.83 -6.48 -7.71
N SER A 14 -1.05 -7.80 -7.74
CA SER A 14 -0.31 -8.76 -6.93
C SER A 14 0.65 -9.50 -7.84
N LEU A 15 1.89 -9.64 -7.41
CA LEU A 15 2.92 -10.36 -8.15
C LEU A 15 3.07 -11.80 -7.62
N ALA A 16 3.74 -12.66 -8.39
CA ALA A 16 3.90 -14.07 -8.05
C ALA A 16 4.69 -14.31 -6.76
N ASP A 17 5.55 -13.37 -6.38
CA ASP A 17 6.33 -13.38 -5.14
C ASP A 17 5.57 -12.81 -3.93
N LEU A 18 4.25 -12.65 -4.05
CA LEU A 18 3.35 -12.05 -3.05
C LEU A 18 3.51 -10.53 -2.87
N SER A 19 4.41 -9.90 -3.60
CA SER A 19 4.54 -8.44 -3.54
C SER A 19 3.34 -7.75 -4.19
N VAL A 20 3.14 -6.49 -3.80
CA VAL A 20 1.96 -5.70 -4.18
C VAL A 20 2.39 -4.36 -4.74
N LEU A 21 1.74 -3.95 -5.83
CA LEU A 21 1.92 -2.65 -6.44
C LEU A 21 0.75 -1.72 -6.12
N VAL A 22 1.07 -0.47 -5.79
CA VAL A 22 0.13 0.61 -5.48
C VAL A 22 0.55 1.87 -6.22
N TYR A 23 -0.42 2.61 -6.75
CA TYR A 23 -0.19 3.90 -7.39
C TYR A 23 -0.42 5.04 -6.40
N THR A 24 0.38 6.08 -6.48
CA THR A 24 0.20 7.25 -5.63
C THR A 24 0.71 8.54 -6.31
N ASP A 25 0.29 9.65 -5.80
CA ASP A 25 0.90 10.94 -6.09
C ASP A 25 2.19 11.06 -5.28
N SER A 26 3.29 11.39 -5.96
CA SER A 26 4.63 11.46 -5.35
C SER A 26 4.78 12.54 -4.28
N ARG A 27 3.85 13.49 -4.24
CA ARG A 27 3.84 14.60 -3.26
C ARG A 27 3.12 14.26 -1.96
N THR A 28 2.58 13.04 -1.81
CA THR A 28 1.86 12.65 -0.59
C THR A 28 2.82 12.48 0.59
N THR A 29 2.29 12.70 1.79
CA THR A 29 3.06 12.45 3.04
C THR A 29 3.50 10.98 3.15
N LYS A 30 2.75 10.07 2.56
CA LYS A 30 3.10 8.65 2.45
C LYS A 30 4.49 8.44 1.84
N ILE A 31 4.81 9.16 0.78
CA ILE A 31 6.11 9.08 0.11
C ILE A 31 7.23 9.55 1.05
N ALA A 32 7.03 10.68 1.75
CA ALA A 32 8.00 11.18 2.72
C ALA A 32 8.21 10.18 3.87
N ASP A 33 7.11 9.64 4.41
CA ASP A 33 7.17 8.64 5.48
C ASP A 33 7.96 7.39 5.05
N LEU A 34 7.71 6.88 3.84
CA LEU A 34 8.37 5.68 3.33
C LEU A 34 9.83 5.91 2.93
N ARG A 35 10.20 7.12 2.54
CA ARG A 35 11.62 7.47 2.31
C ARG A 35 12.41 7.42 3.61
N GLU A 36 11.82 7.88 4.70
CA GLU A 36 12.44 7.86 6.01
C GLU A 36 12.40 6.47 6.64
N HIS A 37 11.24 5.81 6.56
CA HIS A 37 10.98 4.50 7.15
C HIS A 37 10.30 3.57 6.13
N PRO A 38 11.07 2.75 5.38
CA PRO A 38 10.51 1.88 4.35
C PRO A 38 9.72 0.68 4.89
N ASN A 39 9.88 0.35 6.15
CA ASN A 39 9.11 -0.73 6.76
C ASN A 39 7.69 -0.26 7.08
N CYS A 40 6.73 -1.03 6.63
CA CYS A 40 5.32 -0.72 6.81
C CYS A 40 4.47 -1.99 6.84
N SER A 41 3.20 -1.83 7.17
CA SER A 41 2.24 -2.92 7.15
C SER A 41 1.12 -2.62 6.16
N LEU A 42 0.70 -3.64 5.42
CA LEU A 42 -0.51 -3.64 4.61
C LEU A 42 -1.55 -4.51 5.27
N LEU A 43 -2.76 -3.98 5.44
CA LEU A 43 -3.88 -4.70 6.00
C LEU A 43 -4.91 -4.98 4.91
N PHE A 44 -5.27 -6.26 4.76
CA PHE A 44 -6.38 -6.71 3.92
C PHE A 44 -7.45 -7.30 4.82
N TYR A 45 -8.71 -6.97 4.57
CA TYR A 45 -9.82 -7.49 5.34
C TYR A 45 -10.97 -7.92 4.44
N HIS A 46 -11.46 -9.13 4.68
CA HIS A 46 -12.63 -9.69 4.01
C HIS A 46 -13.78 -9.81 4.99
N PRO A 47 -14.80 -8.93 4.94
CA PRO A 47 -15.81 -8.85 6.00
C PRO A 47 -16.70 -10.09 6.10
N LYS A 48 -17.07 -10.72 4.97
CA LYS A 48 -17.91 -11.93 4.99
C LYS A 48 -17.20 -13.13 5.62
N LYS A 49 -15.92 -13.27 5.34
CA LYS A 49 -15.08 -14.35 5.91
C LYS A 49 -14.52 -14.00 7.28
N LYS A 50 -14.67 -12.75 7.71
CA LYS A 50 -14.05 -12.21 8.93
C LYS A 50 -12.55 -12.53 8.97
N LEU A 51 -11.90 -12.38 7.80
CA LEU A 51 -10.51 -12.73 7.58
C LEU A 51 -9.68 -11.47 7.43
N GLN A 52 -8.67 -11.34 8.28
CA GLN A 52 -7.68 -10.27 8.23
C GLN A 52 -6.33 -10.86 7.82
N VAL A 53 -5.70 -10.24 6.85
CA VAL A 53 -4.33 -10.58 6.44
C VAL A 53 -3.47 -9.34 6.59
N THR A 54 -2.40 -9.45 7.34
CA THR A 54 -1.41 -8.39 7.51
C THR A 54 -0.11 -8.80 6.84
N PHE A 55 0.38 -7.96 5.92
CA PHE A 55 1.72 -8.08 5.36
C PHE A 55 2.64 -7.08 6.07
N TYR A 56 3.72 -7.57 6.64
CA TYR A 56 4.82 -6.73 7.13
C TYR A 56 5.83 -6.62 6.00
N CYS A 57 5.95 -5.42 5.44
CA CYS A 57 6.62 -5.17 4.17
C CYS A 57 7.80 -4.23 4.30
N SER A 58 8.69 -4.32 3.32
CA SER A 58 9.58 -3.25 2.93
C SER A 58 9.02 -2.59 1.67
N ALA A 59 8.91 -1.27 1.65
CA ALA A 59 8.40 -0.52 0.51
C ALA A 59 9.54 0.07 -0.30
N GLU A 60 9.41 -0.03 -1.63
CA GLU A 60 10.28 0.65 -2.59
C GLU A 60 9.46 1.69 -3.35
N ILE A 61 9.99 2.91 -3.44
CA ILE A 61 9.40 3.98 -4.25
C ILE A 61 10.06 3.94 -5.62
N ILE A 62 9.29 3.69 -6.66
CA ILE A 62 9.78 3.58 -8.04
C ILE A 62 9.28 4.79 -8.82
N GLU A 63 10.21 5.60 -9.32
CA GLU A 63 9.93 6.82 -10.07
C GLU A 63 10.57 6.83 -11.46
N ALA A 64 11.21 5.73 -11.85
CA ALA A 64 11.84 5.56 -13.17
C ALA A 64 12.01 4.08 -13.51
N GLY A 65 12.29 3.80 -14.78
CA GLY A 65 12.57 2.47 -15.28
C GLY A 65 11.37 1.81 -15.95
N GLU A 66 11.58 0.58 -16.44
CA GLU A 66 10.60 -0.14 -17.26
C GLU A 66 9.29 -0.42 -16.51
N LEU A 67 9.36 -0.90 -15.28
CA LEU A 67 8.18 -1.16 -14.46
C LEU A 67 7.39 0.12 -14.18
N PHE A 68 8.10 1.21 -13.87
CA PHE A 68 7.48 2.53 -13.68
C PHE A 68 6.76 2.99 -14.96
N GLU A 69 7.40 2.91 -16.11
CA GLU A 69 6.84 3.35 -17.38
C GLU A 69 5.60 2.54 -17.76
N GLU A 70 5.63 1.22 -17.56
CA GLU A 70 4.49 0.35 -17.79
C GLU A 70 3.28 0.78 -16.97
N HIS A 71 3.47 0.98 -15.67
CA HIS A 71 2.38 1.35 -14.78
C HIS A 71 1.96 2.81 -14.87
N GLN A 72 2.89 3.71 -15.20
CA GLN A 72 2.56 5.11 -15.49
C GLN A 72 1.60 5.21 -16.67
N ALA A 73 1.83 4.45 -17.74
CA ALA A 73 0.94 4.44 -18.89
C ALA A 73 -0.49 4.02 -18.53
N ILE A 74 -0.63 3.08 -17.61
CA ILE A 74 -1.95 2.65 -17.10
C ILE A 74 -2.56 3.75 -16.22
N ALA A 75 -1.78 4.30 -15.29
CA ALA A 75 -2.25 5.31 -14.33
C ALA A 75 -2.70 6.60 -15.02
N LEU A 76 -1.98 7.06 -16.03
CA LEU A 76 -2.25 8.32 -16.72
C LEU A 76 -3.39 8.25 -17.75
N VAL A 77 -4.08 7.12 -17.88
CA VAL A 77 -5.41 7.08 -18.50
C VAL A 77 -6.39 7.99 -17.73
N HIS A 78 -6.19 8.11 -16.40
CA HIS A 78 -6.91 9.04 -15.54
C HIS A 78 -5.90 9.96 -14.81
N PRO A 79 -5.33 10.96 -15.52
CA PRO A 79 -4.22 11.74 -15.00
C PRO A 79 -4.58 12.64 -13.80
N ASN A 80 -5.85 13.00 -13.65
CA ASN A 80 -6.29 13.93 -12.60
C ASN A 80 -6.00 13.42 -11.18
N ASP A 81 -5.95 12.11 -10.99
CA ASP A 81 -5.59 11.51 -9.70
C ASP A 81 -4.16 11.88 -9.25
N TYR A 82 -3.32 12.36 -10.18
CA TYR A 82 -1.91 12.68 -9.95
C TYR A 82 -1.54 14.10 -10.39
N ALA A 83 -2.52 14.93 -10.65
CA ALA A 83 -2.32 16.22 -11.33
C ALA A 83 -3.05 17.39 -10.67
N THR A 84 -3.42 17.29 -9.40
CA THR A 84 -3.98 18.44 -8.68
C THR A 84 -2.96 19.57 -8.66
N ALA A 85 -3.43 20.80 -8.88
CA ALA A 85 -2.56 21.99 -9.00
C ALA A 85 -1.72 22.21 -7.73
N THR A 86 -2.29 21.87 -6.56
CA THR A 86 -1.58 21.90 -5.28
C THR A 86 -1.42 20.47 -4.75
N ALA A 87 -0.41 20.24 -3.91
CA ALA A 87 -0.11 18.92 -3.36
C ALA A 87 -1.28 18.38 -2.53
N PRO A 88 -1.42 17.04 -2.44
CA PRO A 88 -2.39 16.42 -1.52
C PRO A 88 -2.26 16.96 -0.10
N LYS A 89 -3.39 17.13 0.57
CA LYS A 89 -3.55 17.76 1.89
C LYS A 89 -3.35 19.27 1.92
N SER A 90 -3.16 19.94 0.79
CA SER A 90 -3.26 21.40 0.72
C SER A 90 -4.68 21.86 1.10
N GLU A 91 -4.79 22.97 1.82
CA GLU A 91 -6.07 23.53 2.22
C GLU A 91 -6.86 24.05 1.02
N LEU A 92 -8.18 23.90 1.07
CA LEU A 92 -9.12 24.38 0.06
C LEU A 92 -10.26 25.13 0.75
N ASP A 93 -10.79 26.17 0.11
CA ASP A 93 -11.98 26.86 0.60
C ASP A 93 -13.27 26.05 0.40
N ALA A 94 -13.29 25.20 -0.63
CA ALA A 94 -14.39 24.32 -0.97
C ALA A 94 -13.84 23.03 -1.62
N PRO A 95 -14.62 21.91 -1.68
CA PRO A 95 -14.16 20.67 -2.29
C PRO A 95 -14.14 20.75 -3.84
N GLU A 96 -13.49 21.76 -4.35
CA GLU A 96 -13.28 22.00 -5.77
C GLU A 96 -11.79 21.97 -6.07
N TYR A 97 -11.39 21.10 -7.01
CA TYR A 97 -9.98 20.85 -7.32
C TYR A 97 -9.62 21.48 -8.65
N LEU A 98 -8.48 22.15 -8.67
CA LEU A 98 -7.81 22.59 -9.90
C LEU A 98 -6.77 21.55 -10.32
N TYR A 99 -6.68 21.32 -11.62
CA TYR A 99 -5.74 20.37 -12.19
C TYR A 99 -4.73 21.10 -13.07
N ALA A 100 -3.50 20.59 -13.08
CA ALA A 100 -2.41 21.08 -13.91
C ALA A 100 -2.05 20.05 -14.99
N ASP A 101 -1.25 20.44 -15.97
CA ASP A 101 -0.76 19.52 -17.00
C ASP A 101 0.34 18.59 -16.45
N GLU A 102 1.08 19.04 -15.44
CA GLU A 102 2.12 18.25 -14.80
C GLU A 102 1.50 17.15 -13.95
N THR A 103 1.99 15.92 -14.11
CA THR A 103 1.58 14.75 -13.31
C THR A 103 2.68 14.34 -12.33
N HIS A 104 2.27 13.81 -11.18
CA HIS A 104 3.14 13.46 -10.07
C HIS A 104 2.94 11.98 -9.68
N PHE A 105 2.98 11.10 -10.67
CA PHE A 105 2.81 9.66 -10.43
C PHE A 105 4.06 9.05 -9.80
N ALA A 106 3.85 8.17 -8.81
CA ALA A 106 4.85 7.28 -8.27
C ALA A 106 4.28 5.88 -8.10
N LEU A 107 5.11 4.87 -8.29
CA LEU A 107 4.78 3.46 -8.09
C LEU A 107 5.37 3.00 -6.76
N LEU A 108 4.54 2.38 -5.93
CA LEU A 108 4.99 1.75 -4.68
C LEU A 108 5.01 0.24 -4.87
N HIS A 109 6.12 -0.37 -4.53
CA HIS A 109 6.31 -1.81 -4.54
C HIS A 109 6.54 -2.30 -3.10
N PHE A 110 5.58 -3.03 -2.57
CA PHE A 110 5.62 -3.58 -1.22
C PHE A 110 6.04 -5.04 -1.27
N ARG A 111 7.19 -5.35 -0.68
CA ARG A 111 7.70 -6.72 -0.60
C ARG A 111 7.45 -7.26 0.81
N PRO A 112 6.57 -8.26 0.97
CA PRO A 112 6.30 -8.83 2.28
C PRO A 112 7.51 -9.63 2.79
N GLN A 113 7.84 -9.41 4.06
CA GLN A 113 8.87 -10.17 4.78
C GLN A 113 8.22 -11.17 5.72
N ARG A 114 7.03 -10.85 6.21
CA ARG A 114 6.24 -11.67 7.12
C ARG A 114 4.76 -11.43 6.87
N MET A 115 3.96 -12.44 7.11
CA MET A 115 2.50 -12.34 7.05
C MET A 115 1.87 -12.89 8.32
N GLU A 116 0.75 -12.33 8.70
CA GLU A 116 -0.10 -12.82 9.78
C GLU A 116 -1.55 -12.89 9.29
N ILE A 117 -2.19 -14.00 9.56
CA ILE A 117 -3.60 -14.23 9.22
C ILE A 117 -4.37 -14.40 10.51
N LEU A 118 -5.45 -13.65 10.66
CA LEU A 118 -6.41 -13.77 11.73
C LEU A 118 -7.78 -14.02 11.13
N GLN A 119 -8.42 -15.10 11.51
CA GLN A 119 -9.82 -15.37 11.18
C GLN A 119 -10.65 -15.40 12.44
N LEU A 120 -11.65 -14.51 12.51
CA LEU A 120 -12.62 -14.51 13.59
C LEU A 120 -13.68 -15.58 13.30
N GLY A 121 -14.03 -16.36 14.30
CA GLY A 121 -14.99 -17.44 14.10
C GLY A 121 -15.40 -18.11 15.38
N LYS A 122 -16.33 -19.06 15.23
CA LYS A 122 -16.78 -19.95 16.30
C LYS A 122 -16.49 -21.39 15.87
N PRO A 123 -16.06 -22.25 16.79
CA PRO A 123 -15.98 -22.05 18.25
C PRO A 123 -14.80 -21.21 18.71
N GLN A 124 -13.84 -20.89 17.84
CA GLN A 124 -12.63 -20.17 18.21
C GLN A 124 -12.13 -19.31 17.06
N HIS A 125 -11.36 -18.29 17.38
CA HIS A 125 -10.57 -17.54 16.42
C HIS A 125 -9.33 -18.33 16.02
N LEU A 126 -8.81 -18.10 14.82
CA LEU A 126 -7.61 -18.75 14.31
C LEU A 126 -6.58 -17.69 13.97
N ARG A 127 -5.33 -17.90 14.39
CA ARG A 127 -4.20 -17.05 14.01
C ARG A 127 -3.05 -17.91 13.51
N ALA A 128 -2.48 -17.51 12.37
CA ALA A 128 -1.30 -18.15 11.81
C ALA A 128 -0.29 -17.08 11.40
N VAL A 129 0.99 -17.38 11.52
CA VAL A 129 2.09 -16.50 11.11
C VAL A 129 2.98 -17.22 10.11
N PHE A 130 3.50 -16.47 9.15
CA PHE A 130 4.34 -16.96 8.07
C PHE A 130 5.54 -16.04 7.94
N ASP A 131 6.75 -16.62 7.88
CA ASP A 131 7.99 -15.86 7.81
C ASP A 131 8.70 -16.15 6.50
N GLY A 132 9.04 -15.12 5.74
CA GLY A 132 9.75 -15.23 4.47
C GLY A 132 11.15 -15.84 4.62
N ASP A 133 11.82 -15.59 5.75
CA ASP A 133 13.13 -16.17 6.07
C ASP A 133 13.06 -17.68 6.36
N LYS A 134 11.86 -18.20 6.55
CA LYS A 134 11.58 -19.61 6.81
C LYS A 134 10.78 -20.26 5.67
N ASN A 135 11.00 -19.82 4.43
CA ASN A 135 10.31 -20.31 3.25
C ASN A 135 8.78 -20.25 3.33
N TRP A 136 8.26 -19.26 4.06
CA TRP A 136 6.82 -19.07 4.26
C TRP A 136 6.14 -20.25 4.95
N GLU A 137 6.86 -21.03 5.74
CA GLU A 137 6.24 -22.05 6.60
C GLU A 137 5.32 -21.39 7.62
N GLY A 138 4.11 -21.93 7.76
CA GLY A 138 3.10 -21.43 8.68
C GLY A 138 3.20 -22.04 10.06
N LEU A 139 2.93 -21.21 11.07
CA LEU A 139 2.77 -21.65 12.47
C LEU A 139 1.42 -21.17 12.98
N TRP A 140 0.69 -22.06 13.64
CA TRP A 140 -0.47 -21.66 14.42
C TRP A 140 0.00 -21.00 15.71
N VAL A 141 -0.62 -19.88 16.03
CA VAL A 141 -0.37 -19.18 17.31
C VAL A 141 -1.68 -18.81 17.97
N VAL A 142 -1.64 -18.57 19.27
CA VAL A 142 -2.83 -18.15 20.02
C VAL A 142 -3.28 -16.77 19.51
N PRO A 143 -4.58 -16.59 19.24
CA PRO A 143 -5.12 -15.32 18.78
C PRO A 143 -4.94 -14.18 19.77
#